data_f52e01371c7f55288ca83f3e77680b0d
#
_entry.id   f52e01371c7f55288ca83f3e77680b0d
#
_cell.length_a   1.000
_cell.length_b   1.000
_cell.length_c   1.000
_cell.angle_alpha   90.00
_cell.angle_beta   90.00
_cell.angle_gamma   90.00
#
_symmetry.space_group_name_H-M   'P 1'
#
loop_
_entity.id
_entity.type
_entity.pdbx_description
1 polymer ?
#
loop_
_entity_poly.entity_id
_entity_poly.type
_entity_poly.pdbx_seq_one_letter_code
_entity_poly.pdbx_strand_id
1 'polypeptide(L)'
;MHALHRSLFLVALLLCMSLAGCTSNDASSSAGNSMTEEEKQLPEWTVGQNWLYTFITPQFGEDSARLVVAEIDNGSGEYVLGISSEREAQRHAVINHNPFLGRMTIDALAVYENGEPQQVFSFPWTVGDAWSFTLLGQQWDATTESLNNGNARVEAESSEGHELSYTFSGSKGFLERLVWRDGDGTIQLRMDLNIARSNYEGDVFFYRARDLIDRMYEENDQEIYD
;
A
#
# COMPACT_ATOMS: atom_id res chain seq x y z
N MET A 1 -60.21 43.27 4.96
CA MET A 1 -60.58 43.53 6.40
C MET A 1 -59.41 42.98 7.25
N HIS A 2 -58.76 43.95 7.89
CA HIS A 2 -58.11 43.92 9.22
C HIS A 2 -57.08 42.82 9.50
N ALA A 3 -55.95 43.03 9.98
CA ALA A 3 -55.12 44.09 10.57
C ALA A 3 -53.95 43.39 11.23
N LEU A 4 -52.77 43.78 10.92
CA LEU A 4 -51.69 44.25 11.79
C LEU A 4 -51.75 43.79 13.27
N HIS A 5 -50.70 43.10 13.73
CA HIS A 5 -50.07 43.51 14.99
C HIS A 5 -48.53 43.25 14.97
N ARG A 6 -47.81 44.33 15.04
CA ARG A 6 -46.42 44.51 15.40
C ARG A 6 -46.28 44.22 16.89
N SER A 7 -45.23 43.59 17.27
CA SER A 7 -44.60 43.83 18.56
C SER A 7 -43.08 43.59 18.52
N LEU A 8 -42.47 44.65 18.56
CA LEU A 8 -41.13 45.04 18.85
C LEU A 8 -40.80 44.71 20.32
N PHE A 9 -39.74 43.98 20.61
CA PHE A 9 -39.08 44.07 21.89
C PHE A 9 -37.57 44.24 21.69
N LEU A 10 -37.19 45.34 22.16
CA LEU A 10 -35.88 45.98 22.16
C LEU A 10 -35.07 45.51 23.41
N VAL A 11 -33.75 45.33 23.21
CA VAL A 11 -32.66 45.70 24.11
C VAL A 11 -32.51 44.98 25.44
N ALA A 12 -31.40 44.30 25.58
CA ALA A 12 -30.52 44.50 26.77
C ALA A 12 -29.07 44.17 26.40
N LEU A 13 -28.33 45.25 26.18
CA LEU A 13 -26.90 45.36 26.17
C LEU A 13 -26.39 45.23 27.61
N LEU A 14 -25.52 44.26 27.88
CA LEU A 14 -24.73 44.23 29.10
C LEU A 14 -23.27 43.99 28.78
N LEU A 15 -22.52 45.09 28.70
CA LEU A 15 -21.09 45.12 28.80
C LEU A 15 -20.65 44.62 30.19
N CYS A 16 -19.80 43.61 30.24
CA CYS A 16 -18.89 43.41 31.33
C CYS A 16 -17.45 43.38 30.81
N MET A 17 -16.81 44.52 30.88
CA MET A 17 -15.35 44.59 30.85
C MET A 17 -14.82 44.13 32.21
N SER A 18 -13.92 43.14 32.14
CA SER A 18 -12.97 42.92 33.24
C SER A 18 -11.58 42.77 32.63
N LEU A 19 -10.79 43.80 32.83
CA LEU A 19 -9.35 43.87 32.68
C LEU A 19 -8.69 43.09 33.81
N ALA A 20 -7.73 42.24 33.46
CA ALA A 20 -6.50 41.93 34.18
C ALA A 20 -5.90 40.68 33.53
N GLY A 21 -4.71 40.61 33.12
CA GLY A 21 -3.42 41.00 33.42
C GLY A 21 -2.47 40.35 32.46
N CYS A 22 -1.58 41.14 31.88
CA CYS A 22 -0.42 40.67 31.16
C CYS A 22 0.50 39.89 32.11
N THR A 23 0.81 38.63 31.77
CA THR A 23 2.09 38.05 32.10
C THR A 23 2.69 37.50 30.81
N SER A 24 3.65 38.23 30.29
CA SER A 24 4.58 37.79 29.27
C SER A 24 5.39 36.61 29.83
N ASN A 25 5.19 35.45 29.29
CA ASN A 25 6.19 34.39 29.28
C ASN A 25 6.52 34.11 27.82
N ASP A 26 7.63 34.65 27.38
CA ASP A 26 8.34 34.22 26.21
C ASP A 26 8.79 32.75 26.44
N ALA A 27 7.97 31.83 25.99
CA ALA A 27 8.40 30.48 25.68
C ALA A 27 8.20 30.30 24.17
N SER A 28 9.27 30.49 23.42
CA SER A 28 9.40 30.02 22.08
C SER A 28 9.26 28.49 22.08
N SER A 29 8.01 28.01 22.06
CA SER A 29 7.72 26.64 21.69
C SER A 29 7.82 26.60 20.18
N SER A 30 8.94 26.08 19.67
CA SER A 30 8.99 25.47 18.37
C SER A 30 7.84 24.46 18.35
N ALA A 31 6.77 24.79 17.62
CA ALA A 31 5.75 23.84 17.24
C ALA A 31 6.42 22.82 16.31
N GLY A 32 7.12 21.85 16.90
CA GLY A 32 7.34 20.59 16.24
C GLY A 32 5.95 20.00 16.05
N ASN A 33 5.51 19.92 14.82
CA ASN A 33 4.38 19.07 14.43
C ASN A 33 4.74 17.66 14.90
N SER A 34 4.36 17.29 16.11
CA SER A 34 4.28 15.91 16.51
C SER A 34 3.06 15.35 15.77
N MET A 35 3.31 14.72 14.60
CA MET A 35 2.32 13.92 13.92
C MET A 35 1.68 12.99 14.97
N THR A 36 0.37 12.98 15.04
CA THR A 36 -0.37 12.06 15.91
C THR A 36 -0.02 10.62 15.51
N GLU A 37 -0.07 9.67 16.43
CA GLU A 37 0.23 8.25 16.11
C GLU A 37 -0.68 7.70 14.99
N GLU A 38 -1.85 8.29 14.76
CA GLU A 38 -2.76 7.99 13.66
C GLU A 38 -2.21 8.43 12.28
N GLU A 39 -1.39 9.48 12.21
CA GLU A 39 -0.75 9.92 10.96
C GLU A 39 0.46 9.05 10.56
N LYS A 40 0.95 8.16 11.44
CA LYS A 40 2.07 7.24 11.22
C LYS A 40 1.68 5.84 10.78
N GLN A 41 0.66 5.70 9.94
CA GLN A 41 0.28 4.35 9.46
C GLN A 41 1.06 3.92 8.22
N LEU A 42 1.66 4.87 7.49
CA LEU A 42 2.55 4.56 6.38
C LEU A 42 3.91 4.09 6.93
N PRO A 43 4.33 2.84 6.68
CA PRO A 43 5.62 2.36 7.16
C PRO A 43 6.78 2.97 6.37
N GLU A 44 7.88 3.22 7.06
CA GLU A 44 9.16 3.53 6.43
C GLU A 44 9.99 2.25 6.33
N TRP A 45 10.36 1.88 5.11
CA TRP A 45 11.19 0.71 4.88
C TRP A 45 12.67 1.06 4.84
N THR A 46 13.48 0.07 5.21
CA THR A 46 14.95 0.15 5.13
C THR A 46 15.49 -0.90 4.17
N VAL A 47 16.63 -0.64 3.55
CA VAL A 47 17.34 -1.64 2.73
C VAL A 47 17.61 -2.89 3.57
N GLY A 48 17.33 -4.06 3.00
CA GLY A 48 17.42 -5.35 3.69
C GLY A 48 16.19 -5.75 4.50
N GLN A 49 15.18 -4.86 4.64
CA GLN A 49 13.89 -5.28 5.18
C GLN A 49 13.25 -6.30 4.25
N ASN A 50 12.69 -7.38 4.82
CA ASN A 50 12.26 -8.49 4.01
C ASN A 50 11.10 -9.27 4.61
N TRP A 51 10.30 -9.89 3.72
CA TRP A 51 9.12 -10.68 4.05
C TRP A 51 9.14 -12.00 3.27
N LEU A 52 9.10 -13.12 3.98
CA LEU A 52 8.96 -14.44 3.39
C LEU A 52 7.48 -14.80 3.29
N TYR A 53 7.00 -15.01 2.09
CA TYR A 53 5.62 -15.42 1.81
C TYR A 53 5.54 -16.86 1.32
N THR A 54 4.41 -17.52 1.61
CA THR A 54 3.90 -18.63 0.84
C THR A 54 2.93 -18.09 -0.20
N PHE A 55 3.14 -18.48 -1.46
CA PHE A 55 2.28 -18.16 -2.59
C PHE A 55 1.52 -19.41 -3.02
N ILE A 56 0.24 -19.27 -3.34
CA ILE A 56 -0.59 -20.33 -3.89
C ILE A 56 -1.26 -19.81 -5.15
N THR A 57 -1.07 -20.50 -6.26
CA THR A 57 -1.71 -20.21 -7.56
C THR A 57 -2.23 -21.49 -8.19
N PRO A 58 -3.27 -21.43 -9.08
CA PRO A 58 -3.81 -22.62 -9.74
C PRO A 58 -2.79 -23.33 -10.62
N GLN A 59 -1.86 -22.58 -11.22
CA GLN A 59 -0.91 -23.12 -12.21
C GLN A 59 0.27 -23.85 -11.55
N PHE A 60 0.70 -23.43 -10.36
CA PHE A 60 1.95 -23.89 -9.73
C PHE A 60 1.78 -24.44 -8.32
N GLY A 61 0.55 -24.42 -7.79
CA GLY A 61 0.29 -24.86 -6.43
C GLY A 61 0.95 -23.95 -5.41
N GLU A 62 1.62 -24.54 -4.42
CA GLU A 62 2.29 -23.82 -3.34
C GLU A 62 3.77 -23.58 -3.68
N ASP A 63 4.19 -22.33 -3.48
CA ASP A 63 5.59 -21.89 -3.58
C ASP A 63 5.91 -20.89 -2.48
N SER A 64 7.17 -20.59 -2.27
CA SER A 64 7.58 -19.57 -1.31
C SER A 64 8.65 -18.66 -1.90
N ALA A 65 8.56 -17.37 -1.59
CA ALA A 65 9.57 -16.41 -1.98
C ALA A 65 9.74 -15.33 -0.90
N ARG A 66 10.95 -14.81 -0.82
CA ARG A 66 11.28 -13.70 0.06
C ARG A 66 11.39 -12.43 -0.74
N LEU A 67 10.47 -11.50 -0.49
CA LEU A 67 10.56 -10.12 -0.95
C LEU A 67 11.57 -9.36 -0.08
N VAL A 68 12.41 -8.55 -0.71
CA VAL A 68 13.46 -7.78 -0.06
C VAL A 68 13.45 -6.36 -0.60
N VAL A 69 13.52 -5.36 0.27
CA VAL A 69 13.83 -3.99 -0.11
C VAL A 69 15.31 -3.92 -0.46
N ALA A 70 15.61 -3.86 -1.74
CA ALA A 70 16.98 -3.87 -2.25
C ALA A 70 17.58 -2.47 -2.32
N GLU A 71 16.74 -1.46 -2.60
CA GLU A 71 17.17 -0.08 -2.82
C GLU A 71 16.10 0.90 -2.36
N ILE A 72 16.52 2.08 -1.95
CA ILE A 72 15.69 3.25 -1.69
C ILE A 72 16.21 4.36 -2.59
N ASP A 73 15.49 4.66 -3.65
CA ASP A 73 15.82 5.76 -4.55
C ASP A 73 15.07 7.03 -4.11
N ASN A 74 15.76 7.86 -3.32
CA ASN A 74 15.22 9.13 -2.88
C ASN A 74 15.08 10.15 -4.02
N GLY A 75 15.78 9.95 -5.13
CA GLY A 75 15.70 10.84 -6.30
C GLY A 75 14.38 10.66 -7.06
N SER A 76 13.93 9.44 -7.21
CA SER A 76 12.64 9.10 -7.82
C SER A 76 11.51 8.97 -6.78
N GLY A 77 11.82 8.90 -5.47
CA GLY A 77 10.84 8.66 -4.41
C GLY A 77 10.32 7.22 -4.38
N GLU A 78 11.19 6.24 -4.62
CA GLU A 78 10.79 4.85 -4.80
C GLU A 78 11.58 3.87 -3.93
N TYR A 79 10.90 2.86 -3.44
CA TYR A 79 11.49 1.60 -2.99
C TYR A 79 11.62 0.65 -4.17
N VAL A 80 12.70 -0.13 -4.20
CA VAL A 80 12.88 -1.21 -5.18
C VAL A 80 12.86 -2.55 -4.47
N LEU A 81 11.88 -3.39 -4.78
CA LEU A 81 11.70 -4.71 -4.19
C LEU A 81 12.11 -5.80 -5.17
N GLY A 82 12.91 -6.73 -4.67
CA GLY A 82 13.30 -7.93 -5.42
C GLY A 82 13.10 -9.20 -4.60
N ILE A 83 13.60 -10.30 -5.10
CA ILE A 83 13.54 -11.63 -4.47
C ILE A 83 14.92 -12.13 -4.15
N SER A 84 15.07 -12.80 -3.00
CA SER A 84 16.34 -13.30 -2.46
C SER A 84 16.94 -14.49 -3.22
N SER A 85 16.29 -15.02 -4.25
CA SER A 85 16.72 -16.17 -5.04
C SER A 85 16.42 -15.92 -6.51
N GLU A 86 17.42 -16.10 -7.37
CA GLU A 86 17.31 -15.94 -8.81
C GLU A 86 16.22 -16.84 -9.41
N ARG A 87 16.21 -18.11 -9.04
CA ARG A 87 15.22 -19.08 -9.51
C ARG A 87 13.80 -18.71 -9.10
N GLU A 88 13.61 -18.22 -7.88
CA GLU A 88 12.31 -17.76 -7.40
C GLU A 88 11.91 -16.46 -8.09
N ALA A 89 12.85 -15.54 -8.32
CA ALA A 89 12.60 -14.30 -9.02
C ALA A 89 12.12 -14.56 -10.46
N GLN A 90 12.74 -15.48 -11.18
CA GLN A 90 12.32 -15.91 -12.51
C GLN A 90 10.90 -16.48 -12.49
N ARG A 91 10.59 -17.40 -11.53
CA ARG A 91 9.25 -17.96 -11.39
C ARG A 91 8.21 -16.90 -11.09
N HIS A 92 8.47 -16.03 -10.12
CA HIS A 92 7.52 -15.00 -9.72
C HIS A 92 7.26 -13.95 -10.81
N ALA A 93 8.27 -13.67 -11.63
CA ALA A 93 8.12 -12.75 -12.76
C ALA A 93 7.24 -13.31 -13.88
N VAL A 94 7.38 -14.63 -14.17
CA VAL A 94 6.71 -15.25 -15.33
C VAL A 94 5.42 -15.97 -14.93
N ILE A 95 5.36 -16.51 -13.73
CA ILE A 95 4.41 -17.55 -13.35
C ILE A 95 3.42 -17.09 -12.27
N ASN A 96 3.91 -16.47 -11.23
CA ASN A 96 3.11 -16.17 -10.04
C ASN A 96 2.56 -14.75 -10.01
N HIS A 97 2.83 -13.93 -11.02
CA HIS A 97 2.38 -12.54 -11.11
C HIS A 97 2.41 -11.81 -9.77
N ASN A 98 3.61 -11.78 -9.14
CA ASN A 98 3.75 -11.04 -7.91
C ASN A 98 3.69 -9.53 -8.20
N PRO A 99 2.59 -8.84 -7.86
CA PRO A 99 2.40 -7.45 -8.25
C PRO A 99 3.34 -6.49 -7.51
N PHE A 100 3.97 -6.95 -6.42
CA PHE A 100 4.81 -6.13 -5.56
C PHE A 100 6.29 -6.19 -5.91
N LEU A 101 6.66 -6.89 -7.00
CA LEU A 101 8.02 -6.89 -7.49
C LEU A 101 8.35 -5.62 -8.27
N GLY A 102 9.55 -5.09 -8.05
CA GLY A 102 10.04 -3.90 -8.70
C GLY A 102 9.79 -2.65 -7.86
N ARG A 103 9.24 -1.60 -8.46
CA ARG A 103 9.13 -0.29 -7.81
C ARG A 103 7.83 -0.10 -7.06
N MET A 104 7.92 0.56 -5.90
CA MET A 104 6.79 1.06 -5.13
C MET A 104 7.12 2.47 -4.65
N THR A 105 6.15 3.38 -4.60
CA THR A 105 6.40 4.76 -4.15
C THR A 105 6.65 4.82 -2.64
N ILE A 106 7.49 5.76 -2.20
CA ILE A 106 7.80 5.94 -0.77
C ILE A 106 6.63 6.58 -0.02
N ASP A 107 5.95 7.51 -0.66
CA ASP A 107 4.90 8.35 -0.05
C ASP A 107 3.55 7.67 0.13
N ALA A 108 3.26 6.61 -0.62
CA ALA A 108 1.97 5.90 -0.58
C ALA A 108 2.09 4.37 -0.66
N LEU A 109 3.29 3.80 -0.85
CA LEU A 109 3.51 2.40 -1.23
C LEU A 109 2.68 2.01 -2.47
N ALA A 110 2.47 2.96 -3.40
CA ALA A 110 1.75 2.69 -4.63
C ALA A 110 2.54 1.68 -5.49
N VAL A 111 1.81 0.72 -6.05
CA VAL A 111 2.35 -0.37 -6.87
C VAL A 111 2.26 0.02 -8.34
N TYR A 112 3.29 -0.29 -9.13
CA TYR A 112 3.26 0.02 -10.54
C TYR A 112 2.56 -1.07 -11.35
N GLU A 113 1.46 -0.69 -12.02
CA GLU A 113 0.76 -1.51 -13.00
C GLU A 113 0.80 -0.80 -14.36
N ASN A 114 1.30 -1.47 -15.40
CA ASN A 114 1.46 -0.89 -16.74
C ASN A 114 2.26 0.43 -16.78
N GLY A 115 3.19 0.63 -15.84
CA GLY A 115 4.03 1.83 -15.75
C GLY A 115 3.43 2.97 -14.94
N GLU A 116 2.19 2.85 -14.48
CA GLU A 116 1.49 3.86 -13.67
C GLU A 116 1.38 3.42 -12.22
N PRO A 117 1.64 4.31 -11.23
CA PRO A 117 1.49 3.98 -9.82
C PRO A 117 0.00 3.84 -9.45
N GLN A 118 -0.34 2.73 -8.82
CA GLN A 118 -1.68 2.39 -8.37
C GLN A 118 -1.72 2.43 -6.85
N GLN A 119 -2.63 3.19 -6.28
CA GLN A 119 -2.82 3.30 -4.83
C GLN A 119 -3.55 2.06 -4.29
N VAL A 120 -2.82 0.96 -4.15
CA VAL A 120 -3.36 -0.29 -3.58
C VAL A 120 -3.67 -0.12 -2.10
N PHE A 121 -2.91 0.71 -1.39
CA PHE A 121 -3.05 0.98 0.04
C PHE A 121 -3.52 2.42 0.27
N SER A 122 -4.54 2.62 1.11
CA SER A 122 -5.09 3.94 1.44
C SER A 122 -4.64 4.41 2.82
N PHE A 123 -3.43 4.98 2.88
CA PHE A 123 -2.93 5.57 4.13
C PHE A 123 -3.35 7.04 4.28
N PRO A 124 -3.66 7.49 5.51
CA PRO A 124 -3.84 6.72 6.74
C PRO A 124 -5.13 5.89 6.70
N TRP A 125 -5.08 4.66 7.22
CA TRP A 125 -6.25 3.78 7.20
C TRP A 125 -7.41 4.34 8.03
N THR A 126 -8.60 4.38 7.41
CA THR A 126 -9.83 4.77 8.08
C THR A 126 -10.93 3.77 7.72
N VAL A 127 -11.64 3.22 8.69
CA VAL A 127 -12.74 2.27 8.44
C VAL A 127 -13.85 2.95 7.65
N GLY A 128 -14.27 2.31 6.56
CA GLY A 128 -15.29 2.81 5.64
C GLY A 128 -14.73 3.68 4.51
N ASP A 129 -13.42 4.00 4.50
CA ASP A 129 -12.80 4.67 3.35
C ASP A 129 -12.88 3.76 2.13
N ALA A 130 -13.26 4.35 1.00
CA ALA A 130 -13.40 3.66 -0.27
C ALA A 130 -12.56 4.36 -1.35
N TRP A 131 -11.89 3.56 -2.18
CA TRP A 131 -11.08 4.04 -3.30
C TRP A 131 -11.05 3.01 -4.42
N SER A 132 -10.50 3.39 -5.58
CA SER A 132 -10.34 2.48 -6.71
C SER A 132 -8.90 2.44 -7.17
N PHE A 133 -8.43 1.28 -7.63
CA PHE A 133 -7.10 1.09 -8.20
C PHE A 133 -7.09 -0.04 -9.23
N THR A 134 -6.04 -0.09 -10.06
CA THR A 134 -5.82 -1.20 -11.00
C THR A 134 -4.72 -2.10 -10.46
N LEU A 135 -4.93 -3.41 -10.45
CA LEU A 135 -3.95 -4.40 -10.05
C LEU A 135 -4.29 -5.76 -10.68
N LEU A 136 -3.27 -6.51 -11.11
CA LEU A 136 -3.45 -7.84 -11.72
C LEU A 136 -4.37 -7.81 -12.95
N GLY A 137 -4.33 -6.72 -13.72
CA GLY A 137 -5.14 -6.51 -14.91
C GLY A 137 -6.62 -6.20 -14.65
N GLN A 138 -7.04 -6.06 -13.39
CA GLN A 138 -8.40 -5.74 -12.98
C GLN A 138 -8.48 -4.35 -12.36
N GLN A 139 -9.62 -3.67 -12.56
CA GLN A 139 -9.96 -2.49 -11.77
C GLN A 139 -10.76 -2.93 -10.55
N TRP A 140 -10.33 -2.44 -9.39
CA TRP A 140 -10.87 -2.79 -8.09
C TRP A 140 -11.53 -1.57 -7.44
N ASP A 141 -12.71 -1.78 -6.86
CA ASP A 141 -13.36 -0.85 -5.93
C ASP A 141 -13.18 -1.41 -4.52
N ALA A 142 -12.38 -0.73 -3.71
CA ALA A 142 -11.91 -1.20 -2.42
C ALA A 142 -12.52 -0.41 -1.26
N THR A 143 -12.67 -1.08 -0.12
CA THR A 143 -13.11 -0.48 1.14
C THR A 143 -12.31 -1.02 2.32
N THR A 144 -11.92 -0.15 3.25
CA THR A 144 -11.34 -0.55 4.53
C THR A 144 -12.44 -1.07 5.45
N GLU A 145 -12.52 -2.38 5.64
CA GLU A 145 -13.55 -3.03 6.44
C GLU A 145 -13.33 -2.91 7.93
N SER A 146 -12.08 -3.03 8.38
CA SER A 146 -11.77 -2.97 9.80
C SER A 146 -10.33 -2.57 10.09
N LEU A 147 -10.13 -1.99 11.29
CA LEU A 147 -8.82 -1.70 11.87
C LEU A 147 -8.72 -2.40 13.22
N ASN A 148 -7.77 -3.31 13.39
CA ASN A 148 -7.55 -4.03 14.61
C ASN A 148 -6.07 -4.12 14.96
N ASN A 149 -5.65 -3.56 16.08
CA ASN A 149 -4.27 -3.63 16.57
C ASN A 149 -3.23 -3.16 15.53
N GLY A 150 -3.52 -2.08 14.79
CA GLY A 150 -2.66 -1.54 13.75
C GLY A 150 -2.68 -2.35 12.43
N ASN A 151 -3.55 -3.34 12.28
CA ASN A 151 -3.76 -4.06 11.04
C ASN A 151 -5.04 -3.56 10.36
N ALA A 152 -4.94 -3.27 9.06
CA ALA A 152 -6.07 -2.88 8.23
C ALA A 152 -6.53 -4.07 7.37
N ARG A 153 -7.82 -4.38 7.42
CA ARG A 153 -8.46 -5.34 6.51
C ARG A 153 -9.18 -4.59 5.42
N VAL A 154 -8.92 -4.97 4.19
CA VAL A 154 -9.51 -4.40 2.98
C VAL A 154 -10.19 -5.49 2.19
N GLU A 155 -11.37 -5.18 1.68
CA GLU A 155 -12.11 -5.96 0.70
C GLU A 155 -12.27 -5.11 -0.57
N ALA A 156 -12.11 -5.73 -1.73
CA ALA A 156 -12.29 -5.07 -3.01
C ALA A 156 -12.98 -6.00 -4.01
N GLU A 157 -13.80 -5.41 -4.86
CA GLU A 157 -14.51 -6.12 -5.92
C GLU A 157 -14.21 -5.49 -7.28
N SER A 158 -14.19 -6.29 -8.33
CA SER A 158 -14.13 -5.80 -9.70
C SER A 158 -15.50 -5.85 -10.37
N SER A 159 -15.66 -5.09 -11.45
CA SER A 159 -16.90 -5.11 -12.25
C SER A 159 -17.21 -6.49 -12.88
N GLU A 160 -16.24 -7.39 -12.93
CA GLU A 160 -16.36 -8.75 -13.44
C GLU A 160 -16.70 -9.78 -12.34
N GLY A 161 -16.93 -9.30 -11.10
CA GLY A 161 -17.26 -10.13 -9.95
C GLY A 161 -16.06 -10.87 -9.35
N HIS A 162 -14.85 -10.40 -9.63
CA HIS A 162 -13.67 -10.88 -8.93
C HIS A 162 -13.58 -10.25 -7.54
N GLU A 163 -13.03 -10.98 -6.58
CA GLU A 163 -12.85 -10.55 -5.22
C GLU A 163 -11.36 -10.46 -4.88
N LEU A 164 -10.94 -9.37 -4.27
CA LEU A 164 -9.60 -9.19 -3.70
C LEU A 164 -9.74 -8.81 -2.24
N SER A 165 -9.16 -9.61 -1.36
CA SER A 165 -9.10 -9.27 0.06
C SER A 165 -7.66 -9.28 0.55
N TYR A 166 -7.33 -8.35 1.44
CA TYR A 166 -6.01 -8.36 2.07
C TYR A 166 -6.03 -7.77 3.48
N THR A 167 -5.02 -8.15 4.25
CA THR A 167 -4.70 -7.58 5.56
C THR A 167 -3.32 -6.94 5.48
N PHE A 168 -3.26 -5.63 5.71
CA PHE A 168 -2.00 -4.91 5.90
C PHE A 168 -1.66 -4.89 7.39
N SER A 169 -0.45 -5.28 7.74
CA SER A 169 0.03 -5.30 9.12
C SER A 169 0.95 -4.13 9.40
N GLY A 170 0.51 -3.19 10.24
CA GLY A 170 1.33 -2.06 10.66
C GLY A 170 2.62 -2.49 11.37
N SER A 171 2.57 -3.55 12.19
CA SER A 171 3.76 -4.07 12.90
C SER A 171 4.77 -4.79 12.01
N LYS A 172 4.33 -5.34 10.87
CA LYS A 172 5.18 -5.98 9.87
C LYS A 172 5.56 -5.03 8.75
N GLY A 173 4.87 -3.89 8.66
CA GLY A 173 5.07 -2.86 7.65
C GLY A 173 4.69 -3.30 6.24
N PHE A 174 3.93 -4.41 6.08
CA PHE A 174 3.47 -4.89 4.78
C PHE A 174 2.31 -5.89 4.94
N LEU A 175 1.91 -6.51 3.83
CA LEU A 175 0.81 -7.46 3.79
C LEU A 175 1.06 -8.68 4.70
N GLU A 176 0.08 -9.00 5.54
CA GLU A 176 0.03 -10.26 6.29
C GLU A 176 -0.61 -11.36 5.44
N ARG A 177 -1.62 -11.00 4.68
CA ARG A 177 -2.32 -11.89 3.75
C ARG A 177 -2.87 -11.11 2.57
N LEU A 178 -2.91 -11.75 1.39
CA LEU A 178 -3.69 -11.31 0.23
C LEU A 178 -4.33 -12.52 -0.41
N VAL A 179 -5.59 -12.40 -0.84
CA VAL A 179 -6.33 -13.42 -1.59
C VAL A 179 -7.06 -12.75 -2.74
N TRP A 180 -6.81 -13.21 -3.96
CA TRP A 180 -7.57 -12.87 -5.14
C TRP A 180 -8.36 -14.09 -5.63
N ARG A 181 -9.66 -13.92 -5.84
CA ARG A 181 -10.57 -14.90 -6.42
C ARG A 181 -11.15 -14.36 -7.72
N ASP A 182 -11.36 -15.25 -8.68
CA ASP A 182 -12.14 -14.92 -9.87
C ASP A 182 -13.65 -14.90 -9.58
N GLY A 183 -14.46 -14.56 -10.62
CA GLY A 183 -15.92 -14.49 -10.52
C GLY A 183 -16.60 -15.82 -10.18
N ASP A 184 -15.90 -16.96 -10.34
CA ASP A 184 -16.37 -18.28 -9.93
C ASP A 184 -15.94 -18.65 -8.50
N GLY A 185 -15.23 -17.75 -7.80
CA GLY A 185 -14.71 -17.94 -6.45
C GLY A 185 -13.43 -18.77 -6.37
N THR A 186 -12.80 -19.09 -7.51
CA THR A 186 -11.54 -19.84 -7.57
C THR A 186 -10.38 -18.93 -7.18
N ILE A 187 -9.51 -19.40 -6.27
CA ILE A 187 -8.32 -18.64 -5.86
C ILE A 187 -7.35 -18.58 -7.05
N GLN A 188 -7.07 -17.36 -7.50
CA GLN A 188 -6.09 -17.07 -8.56
C GLN A 188 -4.72 -16.72 -7.97
N LEU A 189 -4.70 -16.06 -6.80
CA LEU A 189 -3.49 -15.77 -6.04
C LEU A 189 -3.82 -15.76 -4.55
N ARG A 190 -2.99 -16.42 -3.75
CA ARG A 190 -2.96 -16.25 -2.31
C ARG A 190 -1.52 -16.04 -1.86
N MET A 191 -1.33 -15.04 -1.01
CA MET A 191 -0.07 -14.75 -0.34
C MET A 191 -0.31 -14.79 1.16
N ASP A 192 0.45 -15.61 1.88
CA ASP A 192 0.44 -15.67 3.34
C ASP A 192 1.85 -15.33 3.86
N LEU A 193 1.97 -14.35 4.75
CA LEU A 193 3.23 -13.97 5.36
C LEU A 193 3.65 -14.99 6.42
N ASN A 194 4.83 -15.56 6.25
CA ASN A 194 5.42 -16.48 7.23
C ASN A 194 6.36 -15.75 8.20
N ILE A 195 7.24 -14.89 7.66
CA ILE A 195 8.28 -14.23 8.44
C ILE A 195 8.52 -12.82 7.88
N ALA A 196 8.59 -11.84 8.79
CA ALA A 196 9.11 -10.50 8.49
C ALA A 196 10.40 -10.27 9.28
N ARG A 197 11.42 -9.72 8.64
CA ARG A 197 12.74 -9.40 9.24
C ARG A 197 13.32 -8.12 8.63
N SER A 198 14.27 -7.53 9.34
CA SER A 198 15.24 -6.56 8.84
C SER A 198 16.59 -7.25 8.67
N ASN A 199 17.53 -6.64 7.94
CA ASN A 199 18.93 -7.07 7.79
C ASN A 199 19.14 -8.30 6.87
N TYR A 200 18.49 -8.30 5.71
CA TYR A 200 18.89 -9.20 4.63
C TYR A 200 20.16 -8.65 3.96
N GLU A 201 21.21 -9.46 3.87
CA GLU A 201 22.53 -9.07 3.32
C GLU A 201 22.91 -9.88 2.06
N GLY A 202 22.01 -10.75 1.58
CA GLY A 202 22.26 -11.57 0.39
C GLY A 202 21.97 -10.84 -0.92
N ASP A 203 22.22 -11.51 -2.03
CA ASP A 203 21.88 -11.02 -3.36
C ASP A 203 20.36 -10.87 -3.53
N VAL A 204 19.95 -9.86 -4.30
CA VAL A 204 18.54 -9.59 -4.63
C VAL A 204 18.39 -9.54 -6.15
N PHE A 205 17.40 -10.24 -6.65
CA PHE A 205 17.16 -10.45 -8.08
C PHE A 205 15.87 -9.77 -8.52
N PHE A 206 15.94 -9.09 -9.68
CA PHE A 206 14.85 -8.34 -10.28
C PHE A 206 14.60 -8.87 -11.69
N TYR A 207 13.66 -9.81 -11.81
CA TYR A 207 13.22 -10.26 -13.12
C TYR A 207 11.80 -9.80 -13.36
N ARG A 208 11.59 -9.09 -14.46
CA ARG A 208 10.26 -8.85 -15.00
C ARG A 208 10.03 -9.81 -16.15
N ALA A 209 8.78 -10.24 -16.34
CA ALA A 209 8.42 -11.13 -17.43
C ALA A 209 8.92 -10.62 -18.79
N ARG A 210 8.85 -9.30 -19.02
CA ARG A 210 9.32 -8.67 -20.23
C ARG A 210 10.84 -8.81 -20.45
N ASP A 211 11.62 -8.61 -19.38
CA ASP A 211 13.09 -8.70 -19.48
C ASP A 211 13.55 -10.12 -19.76
N LEU A 212 12.81 -11.13 -19.28
CA LEU A 212 13.08 -12.54 -19.58
C LEU A 212 12.70 -12.90 -21.00
N ILE A 213 11.57 -12.40 -21.50
CA ILE A 213 11.14 -12.60 -22.88
C ILE A 213 12.15 -11.95 -23.84
N ASP A 214 12.55 -10.73 -23.58
CA ASP A 214 13.52 -9.99 -24.41
C ASP A 214 14.86 -10.74 -24.46
N ARG A 215 15.37 -11.26 -23.33
CA ARG A 215 16.59 -12.12 -23.31
C ARG A 215 16.43 -13.42 -24.09
N MET A 216 15.29 -14.10 -23.96
CA MET A 216 15.05 -15.31 -24.72
C MET A 216 15.06 -15.07 -26.24
N TYR A 217 14.61 -13.92 -26.69
CA TYR A 217 14.69 -13.53 -28.10
C TYR A 217 16.12 -13.20 -28.51
N GLU A 218 16.88 -12.49 -27.69
CA GLU A 218 18.29 -12.16 -27.92
C GLU A 218 19.17 -13.42 -27.99
N GLU A 219 18.96 -14.39 -27.08
CA GLU A 219 19.68 -15.67 -27.07
C GLU A 219 19.36 -16.51 -28.31
N ASN A 220 18.07 -16.58 -28.71
CA ASN A 220 17.68 -17.31 -29.92
C ASN A 220 18.19 -16.66 -31.21
N ASP A 221 18.28 -15.34 -31.28
CA ASP A 221 18.84 -14.64 -32.44
C ASP A 221 20.35 -14.87 -32.58
N GLN A 222 21.08 -15.06 -31.47
CA GLN A 222 22.51 -15.38 -31.50
C GLN A 222 22.77 -16.81 -31.98
N GLU A 223 21.94 -17.80 -31.63
CA GLU A 223 22.08 -19.18 -32.13
C GLU A 223 21.80 -19.35 -33.63
N ILE A 224 21.11 -18.42 -34.27
CA ILE A 224 20.79 -18.47 -35.72
C ILE A 224 21.95 -17.95 -36.57
N TYR A 225 22.88 -17.18 -36.00
CA TYR A 225 24.00 -16.54 -36.72
C TYR A 225 25.38 -17.16 -36.45
N ASP A 226 25.50 -18.19 -35.60
CA ASP A 226 26.69 -19.00 -35.39
C ASP A 226 26.57 -20.36 -36.14
#